data_a309fbf7564b45b5fc76965e39e8af3d
#
_entry.id   a309fbf7564b45b5fc76965e39e8af3d
#
_cell.length_a   1.000
_cell.length_b   1.000
_cell.length_c   1.000
_cell.angle_alpha   90.00
_cell.angle_beta   90.00
_cell.angle_gamma   90.00
#
_symmetry.space_group_name_H-M   'P 1'
#
loop_
_entity.id
_entity.type
_entity.pdbx_description
1 polymer ?
#
loop_
_entity_poly.entity_id
_entity_poly.type
_entity_poly.pdbx_seq_one_letter_code
_entity_poly.pdbx_strand_id
1 'polypeptide(L)'
;CENCEEILAANKIDLENGEKSGLTASLLDRLRLSGERINGMADGVRQVAALPDPVGRVLDGRTLKNGLQIEKVTVPMGVIGIIFEARPNVTSDAAALCLKAGSAVILRCGKEAFHSNMAIAKVMRNALEKAGFPRDCVALVEDTTRQSATELMQLSDYLDVLIPRGGAGLIKSVVENAKVPVIETGVGNCHIYVD
;
A
#
# COMPACT_ATOMS: atom_id res chain seq x y z
N CYS A 1 -16.03 -5.50 12.68
CA CYS A 1 -15.62 -4.24 12.02
C CYS A 1 -16.87 -3.43 11.70
N GLU A 2 -16.94 -2.18 12.17
CA GLU A 2 -18.14 -1.31 12.02
C GLU A 2 -18.51 -1.07 10.55
N ASN A 3 -17.53 -1.06 9.64
CA ASN A 3 -17.71 -0.78 8.22
C ASN A 3 -17.69 -2.05 7.34
N CYS A 4 -17.89 -3.24 7.93
CA CYS A 4 -17.78 -4.51 7.21
C CYS A 4 -18.80 -4.60 6.06
N GLU A 5 -20.04 -4.19 6.31
CA GLU A 5 -21.13 -4.25 5.33
C GLU A 5 -20.86 -3.36 4.11
N GLU A 6 -20.35 -2.13 4.30
CA GLU A 6 -19.99 -1.22 3.22
C GLU A 6 -18.89 -1.82 2.34
N ILE A 7 -17.85 -2.38 2.96
CA ILE A 7 -16.74 -3.01 2.22
C ILE A 7 -17.22 -4.25 1.46
N LEU A 8 -18.06 -5.09 2.06
CA LEU A 8 -18.61 -6.29 1.41
C LEU A 8 -19.54 -5.93 0.24
N ALA A 9 -20.36 -4.87 0.37
CA ALA A 9 -21.21 -4.40 -0.71
C ALA A 9 -20.37 -3.93 -1.91
N ALA A 10 -19.30 -3.17 -1.67
CA ALA A 10 -18.36 -2.74 -2.70
C ALA A 10 -17.62 -3.94 -3.34
N ASN A 11 -17.21 -4.91 -2.53
CA ASN A 11 -16.54 -6.11 -3.03
C ASN A 11 -17.44 -6.99 -3.91
N LYS A 12 -18.73 -7.04 -3.62
CA LYS A 12 -19.71 -7.73 -4.46
C LYS A 12 -19.74 -7.16 -5.88
N ILE A 13 -19.67 -5.82 -6.02
CA ILE A 13 -19.64 -5.16 -7.34
C ILE A 13 -18.38 -5.60 -8.11
N ASP A 14 -17.22 -5.60 -7.48
CA ASP A 14 -15.97 -6.01 -8.10
C ASP A 14 -16.02 -7.49 -8.53
N LEU A 15 -16.59 -8.38 -7.70
CA LEU A 15 -16.74 -9.80 -8.02
C LEU A 15 -17.65 -10.00 -9.22
N GLU A 16 -18.82 -9.35 -9.27
CA GLU A 16 -19.76 -9.42 -10.39
C GLU A 16 -19.12 -8.92 -11.70
N ASN A 17 -18.35 -7.83 -11.63
CA ASN A 17 -17.61 -7.29 -12.76
C ASN A 17 -16.47 -8.23 -13.19
N GLY A 18 -15.78 -8.84 -12.23
CA GLY A 18 -14.73 -9.81 -12.46
C GLY A 18 -15.24 -11.08 -13.16
N GLU A 19 -16.38 -11.62 -12.72
CA GLU A 19 -17.04 -12.76 -13.35
C GLU A 19 -17.45 -12.43 -14.79
N LYS A 20 -18.08 -11.28 -15.01
CA LYS A 20 -18.49 -10.81 -16.36
C LYS A 20 -17.31 -10.61 -17.31
N SER A 21 -16.16 -10.19 -16.78
CA SER A 21 -14.92 -9.98 -17.54
C SER A 21 -14.09 -11.25 -17.73
N GLY A 22 -14.53 -12.39 -17.21
CA GLY A 22 -13.87 -13.68 -17.38
C GLY A 22 -12.62 -13.87 -16.55
N LEU A 23 -12.54 -13.26 -15.36
CA LEU A 23 -11.44 -13.52 -14.44
C LEU A 23 -11.38 -14.99 -14.03
N THR A 24 -10.17 -15.55 -13.91
CA THR A 24 -9.99 -16.91 -13.46
C THR A 24 -10.44 -17.10 -12.01
N ALA A 25 -10.82 -18.34 -11.64
CA ALA A 25 -11.23 -18.66 -10.28
C ALA A 25 -10.18 -18.25 -9.22
N SER A 26 -8.89 -18.39 -9.54
CA SER A 26 -7.80 -17.95 -8.66
C SER A 26 -7.75 -16.43 -8.47
N LEU A 27 -8.05 -15.64 -9.51
CA LEU A 27 -8.11 -14.18 -9.40
C LEU A 27 -9.37 -13.74 -8.64
N LEU A 28 -10.50 -14.38 -8.87
CA LEU A 28 -11.74 -14.13 -8.13
C LEU A 28 -11.58 -14.46 -6.64
N ASP A 29 -10.88 -15.55 -6.29
CA ASP A 29 -10.60 -15.86 -4.87
C ASP A 29 -9.70 -14.80 -4.22
N ARG A 30 -8.69 -14.31 -4.92
CA ARG A 30 -7.82 -13.21 -4.45
C ARG A 30 -8.58 -11.90 -4.25
N LEU A 31 -9.57 -11.65 -5.07
CA LEU A 31 -10.43 -10.47 -5.01
C LEU A 31 -11.47 -10.55 -3.90
N ARG A 32 -11.96 -11.76 -3.61
CA ARG A 32 -13.06 -12.02 -2.69
C ARG A 32 -12.70 -11.61 -1.27
N LEU A 33 -13.57 -10.79 -0.67
CA LEU A 33 -13.56 -10.49 0.76
C LEU A 33 -14.70 -11.27 1.46
N SER A 34 -14.47 -11.58 2.71
CA SER A 34 -15.46 -12.11 3.66
C SER A 34 -15.35 -11.34 4.96
N GLY A 35 -16.31 -11.47 5.85
CA GLY A 35 -16.22 -10.89 7.19
C GLY A 35 -14.96 -11.33 7.93
N GLU A 36 -14.56 -12.59 7.78
CA GLU A 36 -13.32 -13.12 8.36
C GLU A 36 -12.07 -12.46 7.76
N ARG A 37 -11.99 -12.35 6.41
CA ARG A 37 -10.87 -11.68 5.73
C ARG A 37 -10.76 -10.20 6.13
N ILE A 38 -11.89 -9.49 6.24
CA ILE A 38 -11.92 -8.09 6.69
C ILE A 38 -11.48 -7.97 8.15
N ASN A 39 -11.87 -8.88 9.01
CA ASN A 39 -11.40 -8.90 10.40
C ASN A 39 -9.90 -9.19 10.46
N GLY A 40 -9.39 -10.11 9.63
CA GLY A 40 -7.94 -10.35 9.49
C GLY A 40 -7.17 -9.11 9.03
N MET A 41 -7.71 -8.33 8.09
CA MET A 41 -7.14 -7.05 7.70
C MET A 41 -7.09 -6.06 8.87
N ALA A 42 -8.18 -5.95 9.65
CA ALA A 42 -8.23 -5.10 10.82
C ALA A 42 -7.21 -5.54 11.90
N ASP A 43 -7.03 -6.83 12.08
CA ASP A 43 -6.02 -7.39 13.00
C ASP A 43 -4.59 -7.08 12.51
N GLY A 44 -4.34 -7.17 11.20
CA GLY A 44 -3.08 -6.74 10.60
C GLY A 44 -2.77 -5.27 10.89
N VAL A 45 -3.76 -4.39 10.72
CA VAL A 45 -3.61 -2.96 11.06
C VAL A 45 -3.29 -2.77 12.55
N ARG A 46 -3.96 -3.50 13.46
CA ARG A 46 -3.65 -3.47 14.91
C ARG A 46 -2.24 -3.94 15.21
N GLN A 47 -1.79 -5.01 14.54
CA GLN A 47 -0.42 -5.51 14.69
C GLN A 47 0.60 -4.45 14.26
N VAL A 48 0.39 -3.79 13.12
CA VAL A 48 1.25 -2.68 12.67
C VAL A 48 1.23 -1.53 13.67
N ALA A 49 0.07 -1.16 14.21
CA ALA A 49 -0.04 -0.12 15.22
C ALA A 49 0.77 -0.44 16.50
N ALA A 50 0.81 -1.72 16.89
CA ALA A 50 1.56 -2.18 18.07
C ALA A 50 3.08 -2.28 17.86
N LEU A 51 3.59 -2.18 16.63
CA LEU A 51 5.04 -2.18 16.37
C LEU A 51 5.71 -0.97 17.03
N PRO A 52 6.98 -1.09 17.44
CA PRO A 52 7.77 0.06 17.87
C PRO A 52 7.76 1.17 16.79
N ASP A 53 7.84 2.42 17.24
CA ASP A 53 7.95 3.55 16.31
C ASP A 53 9.29 3.46 15.55
N PRO A 54 9.28 3.41 14.22
CA PRO A 54 10.51 3.36 13.44
C PRO A 54 11.17 4.73 13.27
N VAL A 55 10.47 5.84 13.55
CA VAL A 55 10.96 7.20 13.34
C VAL A 55 11.72 7.69 14.58
N GLY A 56 12.79 8.46 14.36
CA GLY A 56 13.60 9.06 15.44
C GLY A 56 14.54 8.08 16.13
N ARG A 57 14.74 6.87 15.63
CA ARG A 57 15.66 5.89 16.23
C ARG A 57 17.10 6.26 15.86
N VAL A 58 17.96 6.40 16.87
CA VAL A 58 19.40 6.56 16.67
C VAL A 58 20.00 5.20 16.32
N LEU A 59 20.55 5.08 15.11
CA LEU A 59 21.15 3.85 14.58
C LEU A 59 22.66 3.78 14.88
N ASP A 60 23.32 4.94 14.89
CA ASP A 60 24.75 5.10 15.16
C ASP A 60 25.01 6.52 15.66
N GLY A 61 26.08 6.71 16.44
CA GLY A 61 26.47 8.02 16.93
C GLY A 61 27.96 8.06 17.28
N ARG A 62 28.60 9.22 17.05
CA ARG A 62 30.00 9.43 17.40
C ARG A 62 30.31 10.89 17.71
N THR A 63 31.27 11.10 18.59
CA THR A 63 31.84 12.43 18.87
C THR A 63 33.17 12.55 18.15
N LEU A 64 33.32 13.60 17.34
CA LEU A 64 34.56 13.91 16.66
C LEU A 64 35.58 14.55 17.63
N LYS A 65 36.87 14.59 17.23
CA LYS A 65 37.94 15.19 18.02
C LYS A 65 37.73 16.67 18.37
N ASN A 66 36.95 17.38 17.54
CA ASN A 66 36.60 18.79 17.75
C ASN A 66 35.37 18.99 18.67
N GLY A 67 34.82 17.89 19.23
CA GLY A 67 33.63 17.93 20.08
C GLY A 67 32.28 17.87 19.33
N LEU A 68 32.26 17.84 17.98
CA LEU A 68 31.02 17.69 17.23
C LEU A 68 30.41 16.30 17.44
N GLN A 69 29.15 16.25 17.81
CA GLN A 69 28.36 15.02 17.92
C GLN A 69 27.62 14.78 16.61
N ILE A 70 27.73 13.58 16.07
CA ILE A 70 27.05 13.15 14.84
C ILE A 70 26.20 11.94 15.20
N GLU A 71 24.92 11.97 14.81
CA GLU A 71 24.01 10.85 14.98
C GLU A 71 23.36 10.51 13.63
N LYS A 72 23.21 9.20 13.37
CA LYS A 72 22.42 8.66 12.25
C LYS A 72 21.05 8.30 12.79
N VAL A 73 20.03 9.07 12.40
CA VAL A 73 18.66 8.93 12.90
C VAL A 73 17.73 8.52 11.75
N THR A 74 16.77 7.64 12.05
CA THR A 74 15.73 7.26 11.10
C THR A 74 14.69 8.39 10.93
N VAL A 75 14.26 8.63 9.70
CA VAL A 75 13.26 9.64 9.33
C VAL A 75 12.18 9.03 8.43
N PRO A 76 10.97 9.62 8.33
CA PRO A 76 9.98 9.22 7.35
C PRO A 76 10.53 9.26 5.92
N MET A 77 10.00 8.42 5.04
CA MET A 77 10.35 8.48 3.61
C MET A 77 9.70 9.67 2.89
N GLY A 78 8.62 10.21 3.43
CA GLY A 78 7.85 11.28 2.80
C GLY A 78 6.55 10.76 2.20
N VAL A 79 6.31 10.98 0.89
CA VAL A 79 5.13 10.53 0.17
C VAL A 79 5.46 9.29 -0.65
N ILE A 80 4.79 8.18 -0.33
CA ILE A 80 5.03 6.88 -0.95
C ILE A 80 3.93 6.59 -1.98
N GLY A 81 4.30 6.37 -3.24
CA GLY A 81 3.41 5.85 -4.26
C GLY A 81 3.40 4.32 -4.25
N ILE A 82 2.23 3.69 -4.26
CA ILE A 82 2.13 2.22 -4.34
C ILE A 82 1.20 1.84 -5.49
N ILE A 83 1.75 1.16 -6.50
CA ILE A 83 0.97 0.63 -7.63
C ILE A 83 0.78 -0.87 -7.41
N PHE A 84 -0.47 -1.33 -7.36
CA PHE A 84 -0.79 -2.73 -7.10
C PHE A 84 -1.97 -3.24 -7.92
N GLU A 85 -2.08 -4.57 -7.99
CA GLU A 85 -3.10 -5.28 -8.76
C GLU A 85 -4.31 -5.67 -7.89
N ALA A 86 -5.07 -6.67 -8.29
CA ALA A 86 -6.34 -7.13 -7.74
C ALA A 86 -6.26 -7.75 -6.33
N ARG A 87 -5.87 -6.97 -5.32
CA ARG A 87 -5.82 -7.41 -3.91
C ARG A 87 -6.31 -6.31 -2.97
N PRO A 88 -7.59 -6.35 -2.52
CA PRO A 88 -8.15 -5.31 -1.67
C PRO A 88 -7.40 -5.09 -0.35
N ASN A 89 -6.86 -6.15 0.26
CA ASN A 89 -6.12 -6.05 1.52
C ASN A 89 -4.86 -5.17 1.43
N VAL A 90 -4.26 -5.03 0.23
CA VAL A 90 -3.06 -4.19 0.06
C VAL A 90 -3.33 -2.74 0.44
N THR A 91 -4.55 -2.26 0.22
CA THR A 91 -4.94 -0.89 0.60
C THR A 91 -4.77 -0.64 2.11
N SER A 92 -5.29 -1.53 2.95
CA SER A 92 -5.17 -1.40 4.41
C SER A 92 -3.75 -1.64 4.90
N ASP A 93 -3.09 -2.67 4.38
CA ASP A 93 -1.75 -3.06 4.80
C ASP A 93 -0.73 -1.97 4.47
N ALA A 94 -0.76 -1.49 3.22
CA ALA A 94 0.14 -0.44 2.74
C ALA A 94 -0.08 0.88 3.49
N ALA A 95 -1.34 1.30 3.64
CA ALA A 95 -1.66 2.53 4.36
C ALA A 95 -1.21 2.47 5.82
N ALA A 96 -1.47 1.35 6.52
CA ALA A 96 -1.06 1.18 7.91
C ALA A 96 0.47 1.25 8.08
N LEU A 97 1.22 0.58 7.20
CA LEU A 97 2.70 0.58 7.23
C LEU A 97 3.27 1.97 6.94
N CYS A 98 2.75 2.67 5.91
CA CYS A 98 3.21 4.01 5.56
C CYS A 98 2.92 5.00 6.70
N LEU A 99 1.71 5.00 7.26
CA LEU A 99 1.33 5.85 8.39
C LEU A 99 2.19 5.56 9.63
N LYS A 100 2.45 4.28 9.94
CA LYS A 100 3.31 3.88 11.06
C LYS A 100 4.74 4.38 10.88
N ALA A 101 5.22 4.46 9.64
CA ALA A 101 6.52 5.00 9.28
C ALA A 101 6.52 6.55 9.14
N GLY A 102 5.44 7.24 9.53
CA GLY A 102 5.33 8.69 9.44
C GLY A 102 5.21 9.23 8.01
N SER A 103 4.85 8.39 7.04
CA SER A 103 4.77 8.73 5.61
C SER A 103 3.33 8.78 5.13
N ALA A 104 3.03 9.68 4.21
CA ALA A 104 1.78 9.67 3.45
C ALA A 104 1.85 8.63 2.32
N VAL A 105 0.68 8.18 1.84
CA VAL A 105 0.63 7.18 0.77
C VAL A 105 -0.38 7.54 -0.30
N ILE A 106 0.04 7.39 -1.55
CA ILE A 106 -0.82 7.46 -2.74
C ILE A 106 -0.92 6.05 -3.32
N LEU A 107 -2.12 5.50 -3.28
CA LEU A 107 -2.45 4.15 -3.72
C LEU A 107 -3.02 4.18 -5.13
N ARG A 108 -2.56 3.30 -6.00
CA ARG A 108 -3.12 3.07 -7.33
C ARG A 108 -3.36 1.58 -7.53
N CYS A 109 -4.62 1.17 -7.51
CA CYS A 109 -5.03 -0.24 -7.66
C CYS A 109 -5.38 -0.60 -9.10
N GLY A 110 -5.45 -1.89 -9.40
CA GLY A 110 -6.04 -2.40 -10.62
C GLY A 110 -7.57 -2.15 -10.66
N LYS A 111 -8.11 -2.06 -11.88
CA LYS A 111 -9.55 -1.83 -12.10
C LYS A 111 -10.44 -2.95 -11.51
N GLU A 112 -9.88 -4.14 -11.37
CA GLU A 112 -10.59 -5.35 -10.91
C GLU A 112 -11.03 -5.25 -9.45
N ALA A 113 -10.32 -4.46 -8.62
CA ALA A 113 -10.58 -4.31 -7.18
C ALA A 113 -10.94 -2.86 -6.81
N PHE A 114 -11.35 -2.05 -7.76
CA PHE A 114 -11.50 -0.61 -7.57
C PHE A 114 -12.52 -0.25 -6.49
N HIS A 115 -13.73 -0.81 -6.55
CA HIS A 115 -14.78 -0.48 -5.58
C HIS A 115 -14.42 -0.91 -4.16
N SER A 116 -13.83 -2.09 -4.01
CA SER A 116 -13.36 -2.59 -2.71
C SER A 116 -12.28 -1.67 -2.13
N ASN A 117 -11.29 -1.29 -2.95
CA ASN A 117 -10.20 -0.42 -2.51
C ASN A 117 -10.67 0.99 -2.17
N MET A 118 -11.64 1.54 -2.92
CA MET A 118 -12.28 2.82 -2.60
C MET A 118 -13.00 2.78 -1.25
N ALA A 119 -13.76 1.72 -0.97
CA ALA A 119 -14.45 1.55 0.30
C ALA A 119 -13.46 1.46 1.47
N ILE A 120 -12.38 0.67 1.33
CA ILE A 120 -11.35 0.52 2.36
C ILE A 120 -10.61 1.86 2.57
N ALA A 121 -10.18 2.53 1.49
CA ALA A 121 -9.52 3.83 1.59
C ALA A 121 -10.42 4.87 2.26
N LYS A 122 -11.70 4.92 1.94
CA LYS A 122 -12.70 5.79 2.59
C LYS A 122 -12.78 5.54 4.10
N VAL A 123 -12.83 4.27 4.53
CA VAL A 123 -12.84 3.91 5.95
C VAL A 123 -11.58 4.41 6.66
N MET A 124 -10.40 4.22 6.06
CA MET A 124 -9.15 4.68 6.64
C MET A 124 -9.06 6.21 6.69
N ARG A 125 -9.46 6.91 5.63
CA ARG A 125 -9.51 8.38 5.57
C ARG A 125 -10.45 8.96 6.64
N ASN A 126 -11.62 8.35 6.84
CA ASN A 126 -12.54 8.75 7.88
C ASN A 126 -11.98 8.49 9.30
N ALA A 127 -11.22 7.43 9.48
CA ALA A 127 -10.56 7.14 10.76
C ALA A 127 -9.45 8.17 11.06
N LEU A 128 -8.66 8.55 10.07
CA LEU A 128 -7.65 9.62 10.19
C LEU A 128 -8.29 10.94 10.61
N GLU A 129 -9.35 11.36 9.93
CA GLU A 129 -10.06 12.61 10.22
C GLU A 129 -10.63 12.62 11.65
N LYS A 130 -11.25 11.50 12.08
CA LYS A 130 -11.72 11.32 13.47
C LYS A 130 -10.59 11.39 14.51
N ALA A 131 -9.38 10.98 14.13
CA ALA A 131 -8.20 11.04 14.97
C ALA A 131 -7.46 12.41 14.91
N GLY A 132 -7.97 13.38 14.15
CA GLY A 132 -7.37 14.71 13.99
C GLY A 132 -6.24 14.80 12.98
N PHE A 133 -6.06 13.77 12.13
CA PHE A 133 -5.08 13.77 11.05
C PHE A 133 -5.71 14.20 9.72
N PRO A 134 -4.92 14.77 8.80
CA PRO A 134 -5.39 15.05 7.46
C PRO A 134 -5.82 13.75 6.77
N ARG A 135 -7.03 13.72 6.23
CA ARG A 135 -7.54 12.54 5.50
C ARG A 135 -6.68 12.18 4.28
N ASP A 136 -5.95 13.16 3.74
CA ASP A 136 -5.12 13.00 2.54
C ASP A 136 -3.76 12.36 2.83
N CYS A 137 -3.45 12.01 4.09
CA CYS A 137 -2.35 11.10 4.39
C CYS A 137 -2.50 9.73 3.71
N VAL A 138 -3.75 9.36 3.33
CA VAL A 138 -4.07 8.20 2.50
C VAL A 138 -4.89 8.66 1.32
N ALA A 139 -4.34 8.58 0.12
CA ALA A 139 -5.03 8.88 -1.13
C ALA A 139 -5.13 7.62 -2.00
N LEU A 140 -6.23 7.49 -2.75
CA LEU A 140 -6.39 6.48 -3.78
C LEU A 140 -6.67 7.16 -5.12
N VAL A 141 -5.91 6.81 -6.14
CA VAL A 141 -6.12 7.29 -7.51
C VAL A 141 -7.40 6.66 -8.07
N GLU A 142 -8.36 7.49 -8.44
CA GLU A 142 -9.67 7.04 -8.92
C GLU A 142 -9.64 6.59 -10.38
N ASP A 143 -8.71 7.15 -11.18
CA ASP A 143 -8.50 6.70 -12.56
C ASP A 143 -7.70 5.40 -12.59
N THR A 144 -8.34 4.34 -13.10
CA THR A 144 -7.73 3.00 -13.22
C THR A 144 -7.14 2.73 -14.60
N THR A 145 -7.01 3.73 -15.46
CA THR A 145 -6.37 3.59 -16.79
C THR A 145 -4.87 3.32 -16.66
N ARG A 146 -4.26 2.74 -17.70
CA ARG A 146 -2.80 2.57 -17.72
C ARG A 146 -2.08 3.92 -17.72
N GLN A 147 -2.69 4.95 -18.26
CA GLN A 147 -2.12 6.28 -18.31
C GLN A 147 -1.94 6.85 -16.91
N SER A 148 -2.92 6.74 -16.02
CA SER A 148 -2.82 7.21 -14.64
C SER A 148 -1.64 6.56 -13.88
N ALA A 149 -1.37 5.28 -14.16
CA ALA A 149 -0.19 4.60 -13.60
C ALA A 149 1.12 5.19 -14.15
N THR A 150 1.17 5.47 -15.47
CA THR A 150 2.35 6.08 -16.09
C THR A 150 2.57 7.51 -15.57
N GLU A 151 1.52 8.28 -15.42
CA GLU A 151 1.60 9.63 -14.85
C GLU A 151 2.11 9.59 -13.41
N LEU A 152 1.59 8.68 -12.59
CA LEU A 152 2.06 8.50 -11.21
C LEU A 152 3.57 8.16 -11.15
N MET A 153 4.07 7.36 -12.08
CA MET A 153 5.51 7.02 -12.18
C MET A 153 6.39 8.24 -12.50
N GLN A 154 5.81 9.31 -13.06
CA GLN A 154 6.54 10.51 -13.47
C GLN A 154 6.50 11.64 -12.43
N LEU A 155 5.73 11.51 -11.35
CA LEU A 155 5.49 12.56 -10.35
C LEU A 155 6.66 12.70 -9.35
N SER A 156 7.89 12.86 -9.84
CA SER A 156 9.10 12.99 -9.00
C SER A 156 9.11 14.23 -8.09
N ASP A 157 8.31 15.26 -8.42
CA ASP A 157 8.20 16.45 -7.58
C ASP A 157 7.24 16.28 -6.39
N TYR A 158 6.46 15.18 -6.37
CA TYR A 158 5.41 14.92 -5.38
C TYR A 158 5.60 13.60 -4.64
N LEU A 159 6.34 12.65 -5.22
CA LEU A 159 6.59 11.33 -4.66
C LEU A 159 8.07 11.15 -4.34
N ASP A 160 8.36 10.69 -3.14
CA ASP A 160 9.72 10.39 -2.70
C ASP A 160 10.15 8.98 -3.10
N VAL A 161 9.20 8.04 -3.13
CA VAL A 161 9.46 6.64 -3.51
C VAL A 161 8.22 5.98 -4.10
N LEU A 162 8.43 5.05 -5.02
CA LEU A 162 7.40 4.25 -5.66
C LEU A 162 7.63 2.75 -5.40
N ILE A 163 6.58 2.05 -4.99
CA ILE A 163 6.64 0.61 -4.66
C ILE A 163 5.64 -0.15 -5.55
N PRO A 164 6.10 -0.87 -6.58
CA PRO A 164 5.24 -1.75 -7.35
C PRO A 164 4.93 -3.04 -6.59
N ARG A 165 3.68 -3.48 -6.63
CA ARG A 165 3.19 -4.68 -5.95
C ARG A 165 2.30 -5.51 -6.88
N GLY A 166 2.85 -6.45 -7.63
CA GLY A 166 2.11 -7.24 -8.60
C GLY A 166 2.97 -8.25 -9.34
N GLY A 167 2.53 -8.65 -10.51
CA GLY A 167 3.27 -9.56 -11.36
C GLY A 167 4.55 -8.95 -11.95
N ALA A 168 5.45 -9.82 -12.45
CA ALA A 168 6.73 -9.41 -13.03
C ALA A 168 6.59 -8.32 -14.13
N GLY A 169 5.51 -8.37 -14.91
CA GLY A 169 5.23 -7.38 -15.95
C GLY A 169 4.99 -5.98 -15.41
N LEU A 170 4.24 -5.86 -14.30
CA LEU A 170 4.03 -4.57 -13.63
C LEU A 170 5.33 -4.05 -13.04
N ILE A 171 6.06 -4.90 -12.31
CA ILE A 171 7.34 -4.51 -11.69
C ILE A 171 8.31 -4.01 -12.74
N LYS A 172 8.50 -4.78 -13.81
CA LYS A 172 9.37 -4.40 -14.94
C LYS A 172 8.96 -3.07 -15.55
N SER A 173 7.65 -2.88 -15.81
CA SER A 173 7.13 -1.63 -16.39
C SER A 173 7.40 -0.42 -15.48
N VAL A 174 7.24 -0.57 -14.16
CA VAL A 174 7.54 0.52 -13.22
C VAL A 174 9.02 0.83 -13.19
N VAL A 175 9.88 -0.17 -13.09
CA VAL A 175 11.35 0.02 -13.04
C VAL A 175 11.88 0.69 -14.31
N GLU A 176 11.36 0.33 -15.48
CA GLU A 176 11.81 0.88 -16.77
C GLU A 176 11.28 2.29 -17.04
N ASN A 177 10.13 2.68 -16.46
CA ASN A 177 9.45 3.93 -16.83
C ASN A 177 9.36 4.95 -15.70
N ALA A 178 9.67 4.62 -14.46
CA ALA A 178 9.55 5.55 -13.35
C ALA A 178 10.70 6.58 -13.34
N LYS A 179 10.37 7.84 -13.07
CA LYS A 179 11.32 8.89 -12.68
C LYS A 179 11.46 8.98 -11.16
N VAL A 180 10.43 8.56 -10.45
CA VAL A 180 10.45 8.43 -8.99
C VAL A 180 11.36 7.27 -8.61
N PRO A 181 12.19 7.37 -7.55
CA PRO A 181 12.95 6.24 -7.03
C PRO A 181 12.07 5.04 -6.74
N VAL A 182 12.47 3.83 -7.16
CA VAL A 182 11.67 2.62 -7.04
C VAL A 182 12.29 1.66 -6.03
N ILE A 183 11.45 1.14 -5.12
CA ILE A 183 11.79 -0.03 -4.29
C ILE A 183 11.01 -1.21 -4.86
N GLU A 184 11.72 -2.11 -5.55
CA GLU A 184 11.11 -3.29 -6.15
C GLU A 184 11.39 -4.57 -5.35
N THR A 185 10.49 -5.55 -5.51
CA THR A 185 10.73 -6.93 -5.06
C THR A 185 11.11 -7.78 -6.25
N GLY A 186 12.10 -8.64 -6.07
CA GLY A 186 12.45 -9.65 -7.09
C GLY A 186 11.37 -10.71 -7.28
N VAL A 187 11.64 -11.66 -8.19
CA VAL A 187 10.78 -12.82 -8.40
C VAL A 187 10.92 -13.76 -7.19
N GLY A 188 9.78 -14.20 -6.64
CA GLY A 188 9.77 -15.18 -5.56
C GLY A 188 10.22 -16.55 -6.08
N ASN A 189 11.27 -17.11 -5.48
CA ASN A 189 11.70 -18.47 -5.72
C ASN A 189 11.19 -19.37 -4.59
N CYS A 190 10.54 -20.50 -4.95
CA CYS A 190 10.16 -21.51 -3.99
C CYS A 190 11.32 -22.49 -3.80
N HIS A 191 11.68 -22.77 -2.56
CA HIS A 191 12.69 -23.77 -2.21
C HIS A 191 12.00 -24.88 -1.43
N ILE A 192 12.24 -26.14 -1.86
CA ILE A 192 11.81 -27.34 -1.15
C ILE A 192 13.08 -28.03 -0.68
N TYR A 193 13.23 -28.13 0.63
CA TYR A 193 14.26 -28.95 1.25
C TYR A 193 13.67 -30.32 1.59
N VAL A 194 14.33 -31.36 1.15
CA VAL A 194 13.99 -32.77 1.48
C VAL A 194 15.16 -33.32 2.29
N ASP A 195 14.86 -33.70 3.54
CA ASP A 195 15.82 -34.33 4.46
C ASP A 195 15.92 -35.84 4.17
#